data_63bf3a1beeae166c1c3b8c517ac3a1fe
#
_entry.id   63bf3a1beeae166c1c3b8c517ac3a1fe
#
_cell.length_a   1.000
_cell.length_b   1.000
_cell.length_c   1.000
_cell.angle_alpha   90.00
_cell.angle_beta   90.00
_cell.angle_gamma   90.00
#
_symmetry.space_group_name_H-M   'P 1'
#
loop_
_entity.id
_entity.type
_entity.pdbx_description
1 polymer ?
#
loop_
_entity_poly.entity_id
_entity_poly.type
_entity_poly.pdbx_seq_one_letter_code
_entity_poly.pdbx_strand_id
1 'polypeptide(L)'
;MADLNSKAVFIRARSDEHKEERLSQIKEATAELFATCPYSEITLTTIAEKLGWSRANLYKYVTTKEEIFLEISAEKMSAYYGSLLSAFPDGNNFTPDVITEVWAGIVNANQDYMRYVSYLNPVIETNVTVERLAVFKKKYYDLAYAFRDRLAQMLGTTQDMAYKIQLDVLFYASSNAVCCYKNPLVLEALKQINITPPPMDFYKDMKDFIKMRLAWKE
;
A
#
# COMPACT_ATOMS: atom_id res chain seq x y z
N MET A 1 36.98 -20.06 -24.87
CA MET A 1 36.41 -19.99 -23.48
C MET A 1 35.45 -18.79 -23.24
N ALA A 2 35.35 -17.82 -24.16
CA ALA A 2 34.44 -16.65 -23.99
C ALA A 2 32.97 -16.92 -24.33
N ASP A 3 32.67 -17.96 -25.12
CA ASP A 3 31.30 -18.16 -25.64
C ASP A 3 30.34 -18.95 -24.70
N LEU A 4 30.89 -19.75 -23.79
CA LEU A 4 30.10 -20.50 -22.78
C LEU A 4 29.58 -19.61 -21.64
N ASN A 5 30.32 -18.58 -21.30
CA ASN A 5 29.94 -17.64 -20.23
C ASN A 5 28.85 -16.67 -20.69
N SER A 6 28.87 -16.24 -21.95
CA SER A 6 27.84 -15.38 -22.53
C SER A 6 26.49 -16.10 -22.69
N LYS A 7 26.47 -17.38 -23.12
CA LYS A 7 25.26 -18.21 -23.18
C LYS A 7 24.65 -18.49 -21.81
N ALA A 8 25.46 -18.76 -20.79
CA ALA A 8 25.00 -19.01 -19.43
C ALA A 8 24.37 -17.73 -18.80
N VAL A 9 24.97 -16.57 -19.05
CA VAL A 9 24.43 -15.26 -18.63
C VAL A 9 23.12 -14.96 -19.34
N PHE A 10 23.02 -15.23 -20.65
CA PHE A 10 21.80 -14.99 -21.43
C PHE A 10 20.64 -15.92 -21.04
N ILE A 11 20.92 -17.20 -20.75
CA ILE A 11 19.92 -18.17 -20.26
C ILE A 11 19.43 -17.76 -18.86
N ARG A 12 20.32 -17.30 -17.99
CA ARG A 12 19.98 -16.86 -16.63
C ARG A 12 19.13 -15.59 -16.65
N ALA A 13 19.48 -14.58 -17.47
CA ALA A 13 18.70 -13.36 -17.64
C ALA A 13 17.28 -13.68 -18.14
N ARG A 14 17.14 -14.55 -19.13
CA ARG A 14 15.84 -14.98 -19.67
C ARG A 14 15.00 -15.77 -18.68
N SER A 15 15.64 -16.52 -17.77
CA SER A 15 14.98 -17.23 -16.68
C SER A 15 14.48 -16.26 -15.60
N ASP A 16 15.25 -15.21 -15.31
CA ASP A 16 14.90 -14.20 -14.32
C ASP A 16 13.76 -13.30 -14.84
N GLU A 17 13.80 -12.85 -16.10
CA GLU A 17 12.69 -12.14 -16.77
C GLU A 17 11.38 -12.94 -16.73
N HIS A 18 11.45 -14.22 -17.04
CA HIS A 18 10.28 -15.11 -16.99
C HIS A 18 9.72 -15.27 -15.57
N LYS A 19 10.60 -15.28 -14.56
CA LYS A 19 10.19 -15.35 -13.16
C LYS A 19 9.53 -14.06 -12.70
N GLU A 20 10.07 -12.90 -13.07
CA GLU A 20 9.48 -11.59 -12.79
C GLU A 20 8.12 -11.42 -13.45
N GLU A 21 7.96 -11.81 -14.70
CA GLU A 21 6.68 -11.81 -15.41
C GLU A 21 5.62 -12.67 -14.69
N ARG A 22 6.01 -13.88 -14.23
CA ARG A 22 5.10 -14.74 -13.46
C ARG A 22 4.72 -14.16 -12.12
N LEU A 23 5.65 -13.53 -11.40
CA LEU A 23 5.36 -12.82 -10.15
C LEU A 23 4.44 -11.62 -10.39
N SER A 24 4.60 -10.90 -11.50
CA SER A 24 3.68 -9.81 -11.89
C SER A 24 2.26 -10.33 -12.10
N GLN A 25 2.08 -11.43 -12.84
CA GLN A 25 0.77 -12.06 -13.04
C GLN A 25 0.12 -12.50 -11.72
N ILE A 26 0.91 -13.06 -10.79
CA ILE A 26 0.43 -13.46 -9.47
C ILE A 26 -0.04 -12.25 -8.66
N LYS A 27 0.74 -11.16 -8.65
CA LYS A 27 0.38 -9.92 -7.96
C LYS A 27 -0.90 -9.30 -8.53
N GLU A 28 -1.01 -9.23 -9.84
CA GLU A 28 -2.18 -8.69 -10.54
C GLU A 28 -3.45 -9.48 -10.22
N ALA A 29 -3.43 -10.80 -10.36
CA ALA A 29 -4.55 -11.66 -10.00
C ALA A 29 -4.94 -11.54 -8.52
N THR A 30 -3.95 -11.41 -7.62
CA THR A 30 -4.20 -11.21 -6.18
C THR A 30 -4.83 -9.84 -5.91
N ALA A 31 -4.36 -8.78 -6.56
CA ALA A 31 -4.92 -7.44 -6.42
C ALA A 31 -6.37 -7.37 -6.93
N GLU A 32 -6.69 -8.02 -8.06
CA GLU A 32 -8.05 -8.12 -8.59
C GLU A 32 -8.98 -8.87 -7.62
N LEU A 33 -8.53 -9.98 -7.04
CA LEU A 33 -9.29 -10.69 -6.01
C LEU A 33 -9.52 -9.79 -4.79
N PHE A 34 -8.49 -9.11 -4.32
CA PHE A 34 -8.61 -8.23 -3.16
C PHE A 34 -9.52 -7.02 -3.40
N ALA A 35 -9.69 -6.58 -4.65
CA ALA A 35 -10.64 -5.53 -5.00
C ALA A 35 -12.10 -5.96 -4.81
N THR A 36 -12.41 -7.25 -4.95
CA THR A 36 -13.78 -7.78 -5.00
C THR A 36 -14.14 -8.73 -3.88
N CYS A 37 -13.15 -9.37 -3.24
CA CYS A 37 -13.35 -10.38 -2.19
C CYS A 37 -12.77 -9.92 -0.86
N PRO A 38 -13.34 -10.38 0.28
CA PRO A 38 -12.71 -10.24 1.59
C PRO A 38 -11.35 -10.93 1.64
N TYR A 39 -10.41 -10.36 2.41
CA TYR A 39 -9.06 -10.94 2.58
C TYR A 39 -9.07 -12.41 3.03
N SER A 40 -10.04 -12.78 3.88
CA SER A 40 -10.20 -14.15 4.39
C SER A 40 -10.50 -15.19 3.32
N GLU A 41 -11.14 -14.80 2.22
CA GLU A 41 -11.49 -15.66 1.12
C GLU A 41 -10.37 -15.82 0.08
N ILE A 42 -9.36 -14.97 0.15
CA ILE A 42 -8.19 -15.04 -0.74
C ILE A 42 -7.21 -16.08 -0.20
N THR A 43 -6.96 -17.10 -1.01
CA THR A 43 -6.05 -18.21 -0.72
C THR A 43 -5.14 -18.46 -1.92
N LEU A 44 -4.04 -19.18 -1.73
CA LEU A 44 -3.20 -19.61 -2.87
C LEU A 44 -4.00 -20.46 -3.87
N THR A 45 -5.05 -21.15 -3.42
CA THR A 45 -5.94 -21.91 -4.31
C THR A 45 -6.75 -20.97 -5.20
N THR A 46 -7.43 -19.97 -4.62
CA THR A 46 -8.25 -19.03 -5.39
C THR A 46 -7.40 -18.17 -6.34
N ILE A 47 -6.16 -17.85 -5.96
CA ILE A 47 -5.20 -17.16 -6.84
C ILE A 47 -4.80 -18.07 -8.01
N ALA A 48 -4.47 -19.34 -7.76
CA ALA A 48 -4.13 -20.30 -8.82
C ALA A 48 -5.31 -20.52 -9.79
N GLU A 49 -6.53 -20.65 -9.28
CA GLU A 49 -7.76 -20.77 -10.07
C GLU A 49 -7.96 -19.53 -10.95
N LYS A 50 -7.80 -18.33 -10.41
CA LYS A 50 -7.89 -17.05 -11.15
C LYS A 50 -6.89 -16.99 -12.30
N LEU A 51 -5.68 -17.54 -12.11
CA LEU A 51 -4.62 -17.61 -13.13
C LEU A 51 -4.79 -18.77 -14.13
N GLY A 52 -5.70 -19.71 -13.89
CA GLY A 52 -5.77 -20.96 -14.63
C GLY A 52 -4.55 -21.86 -14.40
N TRP A 53 -3.89 -21.77 -13.25
CA TRP A 53 -2.70 -22.54 -12.91
C TRP A 53 -3.01 -23.66 -11.93
N SER A 54 -2.18 -24.71 -11.96
CA SER A 54 -2.17 -25.68 -10.86
C SER A 54 -1.54 -25.04 -9.60
N ARG A 55 -2.00 -25.50 -8.42
CA ARG A 55 -1.40 -25.09 -7.13
C ARG A 55 0.11 -25.36 -7.10
N ALA A 56 0.54 -26.53 -7.60
CA ALA A 56 1.95 -26.89 -7.67
C ALA A 56 2.78 -25.90 -8.52
N ASN A 57 2.18 -25.31 -9.54
CA ASN A 57 2.86 -24.27 -10.33
C ASN A 57 2.99 -22.97 -9.56
N LEU A 58 1.97 -22.54 -8.83
CA LEU A 58 2.02 -21.33 -8.00
C LEU A 58 3.06 -21.43 -6.88
N TYR A 59 3.15 -22.59 -6.19
CA TYR A 59 4.11 -22.83 -5.12
C TYR A 59 5.59 -22.77 -5.54
N LYS A 60 5.90 -22.76 -6.84
CA LYS A 60 7.27 -22.51 -7.33
C LYS A 60 7.71 -21.06 -7.15
N TYR A 61 6.76 -20.14 -6.97
CA TYR A 61 7.02 -18.70 -6.94
C TYR A 61 6.77 -18.09 -5.55
N VAL A 62 5.77 -18.59 -4.83
CA VAL A 62 5.33 -18.04 -3.54
C VAL A 62 4.96 -19.16 -2.57
N THR A 63 5.18 -18.94 -1.28
CA THR A 63 4.88 -19.94 -0.22
C THR A 63 3.63 -19.55 0.55
N THR A 64 3.35 -18.27 0.73
CA THR A 64 2.15 -17.76 1.41
C THR A 64 1.49 -16.64 0.60
N LYS A 65 0.22 -16.39 0.84
CA LYS A 65 -0.45 -15.23 0.23
C LYS A 65 0.09 -13.91 0.81
N GLU A 66 0.52 -13.94 2.06
CA GLU A 66 1.05 -12.78 2.76
C GLU A 66 2.34 -12.27 2.11
N GLU A 67 3.17 -13.16 1.56
CA GLU A 67 4.32 -12.75 0.74
C GLU A 67 3.90 -11.95 -0.49
N ILE A 68 2.83 -12.37 -1.17
CA ILE A 68 2.30 -11.65 -2.34
C ILE A 68 1.76 -10.28 -1.91
N PHE A 69 0.99 -10.25 -0.82
CA PHE A 69 0.44 -9.00 -0.27
C PHE A 69 1.55 -8.03 0.18
N LEU A 70 2.66 -8.53 0.74
CA LEU A 70 3.81 -7.71 1.12
C LEU A 70 4.47 -7.05 -0.10
N GLU A 71 4.67 -7.80 -1.18
CA GLU A 71 5.24 -7.29 -2.43
C GLU A 71 4.33 -6.23 -3.08
N ILE A 72 3.02 -6.49 -3.18
CA ILE A 72 2.06 -5.50 -3.69
C ILE A 72 2.07 -4.25 -2.81
N SER A 73 2.10 -4.43 -1.48
CA SER A 73 2.17 -3.30 -0.53
C SER A 73 3.43 -2.47 -0.73
N ALA A 74 4.58 -3.10 -1.02
CA ALA A 74 5.85 -2.41 -1.28
C ALA A 74 5.81 -1.57 -2.56
N GLU A 75 5.13 -2.04 -3.61
CA GLU A 75 4.95 -1.30 -4.86
C GLU A 75 4.03 -0.10 -4.66
N LYS A 76 2.87 -0.31 -4.04
CA LYS A 76 1.89 0.75 -3.77
C LYS A 76 2.43 1.81 -2.81
N MET A 77 3.15 1.39 -1.78
CA MET A 77 3.87 2.26 -0.87
C MET A 77 4.86 3.17 -1.61
N SER A 78 5.61 2.58 -2.55
CA SER A 78 6.58 3.35 -3.36
C SER A 78 5.88 4.37 -4.25
N ALA A 79 4.75 4.03 -4.85
CA ALA A 79 3.93 4.94 -5.65
C ALA A 79 3.37 6.09 -4.78
N TYR A 80 2.83 5.78 -3.60
CA TYR A 80 2.30 6.77 -2.67
C TYR A 80 3.36 7.77 -2.21
N TYR A 81 4.48 7.29 -1.66
CA TYR A 81 5.57 8.18 -1.21
C TYR A 81 6.26 8.88 -2.38
N GLY A 82 6.40 8.22 -3.51
CA GLY A 82 6.91 8.84 -4.74
C GLY A 82 6.04 10.03 -5.18
N SER A 83 4.71 9.89 -5.11
CA SER A 83 3.77 10.97 -5.42
C SER A 83 3.92 12.14 -4.43
N LEU A 84 4.05 11.85 -3.13
CA LEU A 84 4.28 12.88 -2.10
C LEU A 84 5.59 13.64 -2.32
N LEU A 85 6.69 12.93 -2.53
CA LEU A 85 8.00 13.54 -2.74
C LEU A 85 8.07 14.34 -4.04
N SER A 86 7.36 13.91 -5.08
CA SER A 86 7.27 14.63 -6.36
C SER A 86 6.40 15.89 -6.26
N ALA A 87 5.29 15.81 -5.51
CA ALA A 87 4.38 16.95 -5.34
C ALA A 87 4.97 18.04 -4.43
N PHE A 88 5.83 17.64 -3.50
CA PHE A 88 6.49 18.55 -2.56
C PHE A 88 8.02 18.53 -2.75
N PRO A 89 8.58 19.12 -3.82
CA PRO A 89 10.02 19.18 -4.06
C PRO A 89 10.75 20.02 -3.00
N ASP A 90 12.05 19.71 -2.77
CA ASP A 90 12.88 20.43 -1.80
C ASP A 90 12.99 21.92 -2.11
N GLY A 91 13.10 22.72 -1.05
CA GLY A 91 13.37 24.15 -1.16
C GLY A 91 12.14 25.00 -1.50
N ASN A 92 10.97 24.40 -1.69
CA ASN A 92 9.74 25.13 -1.94
C ASN A 92 8.93 25.33 -0.65
N ASN A 93 8.34 26.51 -0.51
CA ASN A 93 7.42 26.83 0.57
C ASN A 93 5.98 26.58 0.11
N PHE A 94 5.24 25.84 0.91
CA PHE A 94 3.83 25.57 0.68
C PHE A 94 2.99 26.10 1.83
N THR A 95 1.84 26.69 1.53
CA THR A 95 0.88 27.05 2.57
C THR A 95 0.19 25.79 3.12
N PRO A 96 -0.27 25.81 4.39
CA PRO A 96 -1.02 24.67 4.95
C PRO A 96 -2.23 24.25 4.09
N ASP A 97 -2.91 25.18 3.45
CA ASP A 97 -4.04 24.88 2.56
C ASP A 97 -3.59 24.14 1.30
N VAL A 98 -2.46 24.51 0.69
CA VAL A 98 -1.88 23.79 -0.45
C VAL A 98 -1.42 22.39 -0.05
N ILE A 99 -0.74 22.26 1.11
CA ILE A 99 -0.33 20.95 1.62
C ILE A 99 -1.57 20.06 1.83
N THR A 100 -2.62 20.61 2.42
CA THR A 100 -3.88 19.89 2.68
C THR A 100 -4.50 19.39 1.38
N GLU A 101 -4.67 20.25 0.39
CA GLU A 101 -5.33 19.91 -0.87
C GLU A 101 -4.55 18.85 -1.65
N VAL A 102 -3.24 19.06 -1.80
CA VAL A 102 -2.37 18.17 -2.57
C VAL A 102 -2.23 16.82 -1.88
N TRP A 103 -2.01 16.80 -0.56
CA TRP A 103 -1.86 15.55 0.19
C TRP A 103 -3.16 14.75 0.22
N ALA A 104 -4.31 15.40 0.46
CA ALA A 104 -5.61 14.73 0.39
C ALA A 104 -5.87 14.12 -1.00
N GLY A 105 -5.52 14.85 -2.06
CA GLY A 105 -5.59 14.34 -3.44
C GLY A 105 -4.73 13.09 -3.66
N ILE A 106 -3.49 13.08 -3.16
CA ILE A 106 -2.58 11.93 -3.26
C ILE A 106 -3.11 10.74 -2.46
N VAL A 107 -3.59 10.96 -1.22
CA VAL A 107 -4.21 9.90 -0.42
C VAL A 107 -5.43 9.32 -1.14
N ASN A 108 -6.27 10.17 -1.71
CA ASN A 108 -7.47 9.76 -2.46
C ASN A 108 -7.11 8.94 -3.71
N ALA A 109 -6.08 9.32 -4.44
CA ALA A 109 -5.60 8.57 -5.61
C ALA A 109 -4.97 7.21 -5.24
N ASN A 110 -4.60 7.00 -3.96
CA ASN A 110 -3.97 5.79 -3.45
C ASN A 110 -4.84 5.05 -2.40
N GLN A 111 -6.18 5.13 -2.51
CA GLN A 111 -7.09 4.47 -1.56
C GLN A 111 -6.87 2.96 -1.47
N ASP A 112 -6.51 2.33 -2.57
CA ASP A 112 -6.17 0.92 -2.61
C ASP A 112 -4.96 0.60 -1.72
N TYR A 113 -3.89 1.43 -1.75
CA TYR A 113 -2.76 1.29 -0.83
C TYR A 113 -3.20 1.40 0.64
N MET A 114 -4.09 2.34 0.96
CA MET A 114 -4.60 2.51 2.33
C MET A 114 -5.31 1.24 2.83
N ARG A 115 -6.00 0.52 1.97
CA ARG A 115 -6.58 -0.80 2.30
C ARG A 115 -5.51 -1.85 2.61
N TYR A 116 -4.40 -1.88 1.87
CA TYR A 116 -3.28 -2.79 2.19
C TYR A 116 -2.64 -2.44 3.54
N VAL A 117 -2.49 -1.15 3.86
CA VAL A 117 -1.93 -0.68 5.15
C VAL A 117 -2.74 -1.23 6.33
N SER A 118 -4.06 -1.34 6.23
CA SER A 118 -4.91 -1.86 7.30
C SER A 118 -4.66 -3.34 7.64
N TYR A 119 -4.09 -4.11 6.71
CA TYR A 119 -3.73 -5.53 6.90
C TYR A 119 -2.25 -5.74 7.19
N LEU A 120 -1.38 -4.73 6.95
CA LEU A 120 0.08 -4.88 7.09
C LEU A 120 0.48 -5.35 8.49
N ASN A 121 0.26 -4.51 9.50
CA ASN A 121 0.71 -4.80 10.86
C ASN A 121 0.01 -6.01 11.49
N PRO A 122 -1.32 -6.15 11.45
CA PRO A 122 -1.99 -7.20 12.19
C PRO A 122 -1.90 -8.58 11.52
N VAL A 123 -1.68 -8.64 10.21
CA VAL A 123 -1.82 -9.90 9.47
C VAL A 123 -0.60 -10.20 8.61
N ILE A 124 -0.21 -9.29 7.71
CA ILE A 124 0.80 -9.59 6.69
C ILE A 124 2.18 -9.74 7.34
N GLU A 125 2.59 -8.78 8.16
CA GLU A 125 3.92 -8.75 8.78
C GLU A 125 4.16 -9.89 9.78
N THR A 126 3.11 -10.47 10.33
CA THR A 126 3.19 -11.61 11.26
C THR A 126 3.27 -12.98 10.57
N ASN A 127 3.09 -13.01 9.24
CA ASN A 127 3.00 -14.24 8.45
C ASN A 127 3.98 -14.29 7.26
N VAL A 128 5.06 -13.51 7.34
CA VAL A 128 6.16 -13.50 6.37
C VAL A 128 7.50 -13.78 7.08
N THR A 129 8.56 -14.09 6.32
CA THR A 129 9.89 -14.28 6.90
C THR A 129 10.52 -12.96 7.33
N VAL A 130 11.44 -13.04 8.32
CA VAL A 130 12.17 -11.87 8.85
C VAL A 130 12.97 -11.18 7.74
N GLU A 131 13.57 -11.95 6.83
CA GLU A 131 14.38 -11.44 5.72
C GLU A 131 13.54 -10.59 4.76
N ARG A 132 12.36 -11.09 4.35
CA ARG A 132 11.42 -10.35 3.49
C ARG A 132 10.89 -9.11 4.19
N LEU A 133 10.53 -9.25 5.45
CA LEU A 133 10.05 -8.13 6.25
C LEU A 133 11.13 -7.06 6.42
N ALA A 134 12.39 -7.44 6.64
CA ALA A 134 13.50 -6.51 6.78
C ALA A 134 13.72 -5.68 5.50
N VAL A 135 13.65 -6.32 4.31
CA VAL A 135 13.71 -5.61 3.02
C VAL A 135 12.56 -4.61 2.87
N PHE A 136 11.33 -5.03 3.19
CA PHE A 136 10.16 -4.17 3.17
C PHE A 136 10.31 -2.98 4.13
N LYS A 137 10.68 -3.24 5.39
CA LYS A 137 10.84 -2.20 6.42
C LYS A 137 11.94 -1.21 6.06
N LYS A 138 13.07 -1.69 5.51
CA LYS A 138 14.12 -0.79 5.03
C LYS A 138 13.56 0.20 4.00
N LYS A 139 12.88 -0.30 2.98
CA LYS A 139 12.28 0.53 1.93
C LYS A 139 11.22 1.50 2.50
N TYR A 140 10.40 1.02 3.44
CA TYR A 140 9.42 1.86 4.13
C TYR A 140 10.08 3.02 4.85
N TYR A 141 11.08 2.75 5.70
CA TYR A 141 11.73 3.80 6.48
C TYR A 141 12.54 4.77 5.61
N ASP A 142 13.19 4.30 4.55
CA ASP A 142 13.89 5.17 3.61
C ASP A 142 12.92 6.21 3.00
N LEU A 143 11.75 5.78 2.54
CA LEU A 143 10.74 6.65 1.94
C LEU A 143 10.00 7.52 2.97
N ALA A 144 9.61 6.91 4.09
CA ALA A 144 8.86 7.60 5.14
C ALA A 144 9.70 8.70 5.80
N TYR A 145 10.99 8.48 6.01
CA TYR A 145 11.89 9.48 6.58
C TYR A 145 12.21 10.59 5.57
N ALA A 146 12.36 10.28 4.29
CA ALA A 146 12.50 11.29 3.26
C ALA A 146 11.29 12.25 3.23
N PHE A 147 10.07 11.71 3.31
CA PHE A 147 8.87 12.55 3.37
C PHE A 147 8.73 13.28 4.71
N ARG A 148 9.06 12.63 5.83
CA ARG A 148 9.10 13.26 7.16
C ARG A 148 9.97 14.51 7.16
N ASP A 149 11.19 14.40 6.63
CA ASP A 149 12.14 15.51 6.62
C ASP A 149 11.63 16.68 5.77
N ARG A 150 11.01 16.35 4.63
CA ARG A 150 10.33 17.30 3.77
C ARG A 150 9.17 18.00 4.49
N LEU A 151 8.32 17.21 5.15
CA LEU A 151 7.18 17.72 5.90
C LEU A 151 7.60 18.62 7.06
N ALA A 152 8.67 18.24 7.77
CA ALA A 152 9.23 19.06 8.85
C ALA A 152 9.67 20.43 8.36
N GLN A 153 10.35 20.50 7.21
CA GLN A 153 10.76 21.75 6.58
C GLN A 153 9.57 22.61 6.17
N MET A 154 8.60 22.03 5.47
CA MET A 154 7.41 22.75 5.00
C MET A 154 6.58 23.33 6.15
N LEU A 155 6.49 22.62 7.27
CA LEU A 155 5.69 23.02 8.42
C LEU A 155 6.48 23.87 9.44
N GLY A 156 7.80 23.97 9.32
CA GLY A 156 8.65 24.61 10.31
C GLY A 156 8.58 23.91 11.69
N THR A 157 8.52 22.58 11.70
CA THR A 157 8.38 21.76 12.92
C THR A 157 9.52 20.75 13.07
N THR A 158 9.53 20.00 14.18
CA THR A 158 10.51 18.94 14.40
C THR A 158 10.23 17.71 13.53
N GLN A 159 11.27 16.91 13.26
CA GLN A 159 11.13 15.63 12.55
C GLN A 159 10.18 14.68 13.29
N ASP A 160 10.22 14.65 14.63
CA ASP A 160 9.33 13.81 15.44
C ASP A 160 7.87 14.22 15.28
N MET A 161 7.58 15.52 15.28
CA MET A 161 6.23 16.01 15.06
C MET A 161 5.77 15.73 13.62
N ALA A 162 6.61 15.97 12.63
CA ALA A 162 6.30 15.65 11.24
C ALA A 162 6.04 14.15 11.03
N TYR A 163 6.80 13.28 11.71
CA TYR A 163 6.58 11.82 11.67
C TYR A 163 5.25 11.42 12.30
N LYS A 164 4.87 12.02 13.44
CA LYS A 164 3.56 11.81 14.06
C LYS A 164 2.43 12.24 13.13
N ILE A 165 2.53 13.43 12.54
CA ILE A 165 1.52 13.93 11.57
C ILE A 165 1.38 12.94 10.40
N GLN A 166 2.50 12.48 9.84
CA GLN A 166 2.52 11.51 8.75
C GLN A 166 1.84 10.20 9.13
N LEU A 167 2.14 9.65 10.31
CA LEU A 167 1.53 8.42 10.80
C LEU A 167 0.03 8.59 11.07
N ASP A 168 -0.38 9.72 11.68
CA ASP A 168 -1.78 10.02 11.97
C ASP A 168 -2.60 10.04 10.66
N VAL A 169 -2.07 10.70 9.62
CA VAL A 169 -2.71 10.73 8.29
C VAL A 169 -2.78 9.33 7.68
N LEU A 170 -1.69 8.56 7.74
CA LEU A 170 -1.65 7.20 7.18
C LEU A 170 -2.64 6.26 7.89
N PHE A 171 -2.70 6.29 9.21
CA PHE A 171 -3.59 5.42 9.99
C PHE A 171 -5.05 5.83 9.87
N TYR A 172 -5.35 7.13 9.89
CA TYR A 172 -6.70 7.61 9.62
C TYR A 172 -7.17 7.20 8.22
N ALA A 173 -6.34 7.42 7.21
CA ALA A 173 -6.62 7.04 5.83
C ALA A 173 -6.86 5.53 5.68
N SER A 174 -6.03 4.69 6.31
CA SER A 174 -6.17 3.24 6.23
C SER A 174 -7.46 2.74 6.86
N SER A 175 -7.82 3.28 8.03
CA SER A 175 -9.09 2.97 8.70
C SER A 175 -10.30 3.43 7.88
N ASN A 176 -10.25 4.66 7.37
CA ASN A 176 -11.33 5.23 6.57
C ASN A 176 -11.54 4.50 5.25
N ALA A 177 -10.46 4.09 4.56
CA ALA A 177 -10.54 3.32 3.33
C ALA A 177 -11.26 1.96 3.52
N VAL A 178 -11.07 1.32 4.67
CA VAL A 178 -11.79 0.08 5.01
C VAL A 178 -13.27 0.34 5.27
N CYS A 179 -13.60 1.43 5.96
CA CYS A 179 -15.00 1.82 6.21
C CYS A 179 -15.74 2.16 4.91
N CYS A 180 -15.06 2.80 3.94
CA CYS A 180 -15.62 3.07 2.62
C CYS A 180 -15.81 1.81 1.77
N TYR A 181 -15.11 0.71 2.10
CA TYR A 181 -15.30 -0.58 1.44
C TYR A 181 -16.63 -1.19 1.89
N LYS A 182 -17.56 -1.33 0.93
CA LYS A 182 -18.90 -1.88 1.19
C LYS A 182 -18.82 -3.40 1.39
N ASN A 183 -18.59 -3.84 2.61
CA ASN A 183 -18.65 -5.26 2.96
C ASN A 183 -20.11 -5.77 2.85
N PRO A 184 -20.40 -6.78 2.00
CA PRO A 184 -21.76 -7.28 1.80
C PRO A 184 -22.46 -7.77 3.08
N LEU A 185 -21.71 -8.41 3.99
CA LEU A 185 -22.23 -8.86 5.29
C LEU A 185 -22.68 -7.69 6.17
N VAL A 186 -21.87 -6.61 6.20
CA VAL A 186 -22.21 -5.39 6.97
C VAL A 186 -23.46 -4.74 6.38
N LEU A 187 -23.54 -4.64 5.05
CA LEU A 187 -24.71 -4.05 4.39
C LEU A 187 -26.00 -4.85 4.68
N GLU A 188 -25.94 -6.18 4.64
CA GLU A 188 -27.06 -7.03 4.96
C GLU A 188 -27.48 -6.92 6.44
N ALA A 189 -26.52 -6.91 7.37
CA ALA A 189 -26.81 -6.71 8.79
C ALA A 189 -27.48 -5.35 9.07
N LEU A 190 -26.98 -4.27 8.45
CA LEU A 190 -27.57 -2.94 8.57
C LEU A 190 -28.99 -2.90 8.01
N LYS A 191 -29.26 -3.58 6.89
CA LYS A 191 -30.58 -3.71 6.33
C LYS A 191 -31.56 -4.41 7.27
N GLN A 192 -31.12 -5.49 7.94
CA GLN A 192 -31.95 -6.23 8.90
C GLN A 192 -32.38 -5.38 10.10
N ILE A 193 -31.54 -4.43 10.51
CA ILE A 193 -31.83 -3.53 11.63
C ILE A 193 -32.38 -2.15 11.19
N ASN A 194 -32.68 -2.00 9.90
CA ASN A 194 -33.21 -0.76 9.28
C ASN A 194 -32.33 0.48 9.53
N ILE A 195 -31.00 0.32 9.54
CA ILE A 195 -30.06 1.43 9.67
C ILE A 195 -29.42 1.71 8.30
N THR A 196 -29.50 2.97 7.88
CA THR A 196 -28.75 3.50 6.72
C THR A 196 -27.64 4.40 7.23
N PRO A 197 -26.38 3.99 7.14
CA PRO A 197 -25.27 4.84 7.55
C PRO A 197 -25.18 6.09 6.65
N PRO A 198 -24.66 7.22 7.17
CA PRO A 198 -24.44 8.40 6.34
C PRO A 198 -23.45 8.06 5.22
N PRO A 199 -23.58 8.71 4.05
CA PRO A 199 -22.60 8.53 2.99
C PRO A 199 -21.23 9.03 3.44
N MET A 200 -20.18 8.25 3.18
CA MET A 200 -18.79 8.62 3.43
C MET A 200 -18.19 9.17 2.14
N ASP A 201 -17.53 10.31 2.27
CA ASP A 201 -16.73 10.91 1.20
C ASP A 201 -15.26 10.88 1.62
N PHE A 202 -14.56 9.88 1.14
CA PHE A 202 -13.17 9.64 1.53
C PHE A 202 -12.27 10.85 1.28
N TYR A 203 -12.41 11.52 0.13
CA TYR A 203 -11.59 12.68 -0.18
C TYR A 203 -11.85 13.85 0.76
N LYS A 204 -13.13 14.16 0.99
CA LYS A 204 -13.53 15.23 1.91
C LYS A 204 -13.08 14.95 3.33
N ASP A 205 -13.32 13.73 3.81
CA ASP A 205 -12.93 13.30 5.16
C ASP A 205 -11.42 13.40 5.37
N MET A 206 -10.63 12.98 4.37
CA MET A 206 -9.17 13.11 4.40
C MET A 206 -8.71 14.55 4.39
N LYS A 207 -9.34 15.39 3.57
CA LYS A 207 -9.03 16.83 3.50
C LYS A 207 -9.29 17.52 4.84
N ASP A 208 -10.46 17.27 5.43
CA ASP A 208 -10.85 17.83 6.72
C ASP A 208 -9.90 17.35 7.84
N PHE A 209 -9.53 16.06 7.84
CA PHE A 209 -8.60 15.49 8.82
C PHE A 209 -7.20 16.09 8.69
N ILE A 210 -6.64 16.17 7.48
CA ILE A 210 -5.31 16.74 7.24
C ILE A 210 -5.29 18.20 7.67
N LYS A 211 -6.31 18.98 7.29
CA LYS A 211 -6.43 20.39 7.68
C LYS A 211 -6.42 20.55 9.20
N MET A 212 -7.22 19.76 9.90
CA MET A 212 -7.28 19.74 11.37
C MET A 212 -5.90 19.39 11.95
N ARG A 213 -5.26 18.34 11.42
CA ARG A 213 -3.98 17.84 11.96
C ARG A 213 -2.82 18.80 11.72
N LEU A 214 -2.83 19.55 10.61
CA LEU A 214 -1.83 20.58 10.34
C LEU A 214 -2.02 21.85 11.21
N ALA A 215 -3.24 22.11 11.65
CA ALA A 215 -3.51 23.21 12.60
C ALA A 215 -2.96 22.93 14.02
N TRP A 216 -2.82 21.65 14.41
CA TRP A 216 -2.29 21.21 15.71
C TRP A 216 -0.78 20.95 15.61
N LYS A 217 0.02 22.00 15.59
CA LYS A 217 1.49 21.95 15.49
C LYS A 217 2.20 21.94 16.83
N GLU A 218 1.46 21.96 17.93
CA GLU A 218 1.98 22.01 19.31
C GLU A 218 2.14 20.62 19.93
#